data_7b9e731f76d5a199e024b1bc6b5fd1aa
#
_entry.id   7b9e731f76d5a199e024b1bc6b5fd1aa
#
_cell.length_a   1.000
_cell.length_b   1.000
_cell.length_c   1.000
_cell.angle_alpha   90.00
_cell.angle_beta   90.00
_cell.angle_gamma   90.00
#
_symmetry.space_group_name_H-M   'P 1'
#
loop_
_entity.id
_entity.type
_entity.pdbx_description
1 polymer ?
#
loop_
_entity_poly.entity_id
_entity_poly.type
_entity_poly.pdbx_seq_one_letter_code
_entity_poly.pdbx_strand_id
1 'polypeptide(L)'
;MNEEQIKQRRSLVNYLIVFFVGCLAMYAVVYFFPTTITESVTKLEKDVTVTDTGIADAVEKVYNAVVIVSTYKDDAYIASGTGFVYKKDGNKYYILTNHHVIDGGNKVTITFTDGKVVETKVVGSDQYSDIAVL
;
A
#
# COMPACT_ATOMS: atom_id res chain seq x y z
N MET A 1 -2.95 -59.25 42.18
CA MET A 1 -2.71 -57.95 41.56
C MET A 1 -2.24 -57.02 42.68
N ASN A 2 -0.96 -56.65 42.68
CA ASN A 2 -0.32 -55.96 43.81
C ASN A 2 -0.79 -54.51 43.88
N GLU A 3 -0.88 -53.93 45.07
CA GLU A 3 -1.33 -52.53 45.31
C GLU A 3 -0.58 -51.52 44.46
N GLU A 4 0.68 -51.72 44.16
CA GLU A 4 1.47 -50.88 43.29
C GLU A 4 0.95 -50.85 41.84
N GLN A 5 0.53 -51.96 41.31
CA GLN A 5 -0.04 -52.03 39.96
C GLN A 5 -1.40 -51.29 39.87
N ILE A 6 -2.17 -51.31 40.94
CA ILE A 6 -3.42 -50.56 41.04
C ILE A 6 -3.15 -49.06 41.09
N LYS A 7 -2.16 -48.66 41.86
CA LYS A 7 -1.74 -47.24 42.00
C LYS A 7 -1.20 -46.69 40.67
N GLN A 8 -0.38 -47.47 39.96
CA GLN A 8 0.19 -47.11 38.67
C GLN A 8 -0.88 -47.00 37.58
N ARG A 9 -1.88 -47.92 37.55
CA ARG A 9 -3.03 -47.85 36.65
C ARG A 9 -3.92 -46.62 36.93
N ARG A 10 -4.17 -46.29 38.20
CA ARG A 10 -4.91 -45.06 38.56
C ARG A 10 -4.19 -43.80 38.13
N SER A 11 -2.89 -43.76 38.25
CA SER A 11 -2.05 -42.65 37.81
C SER A 11 -2.13 -42.50 36.28
N LEU A 12 -1.99 -43.57 35.51
CA LEU A 12 -2.15 -43.59 34.05
C LEU A 12 -3.50 -43.11 33.59
N VAL A 13 -4.57 -43.59 34.25
CA VAL A 13 -5.94 -43.15 33.93
C VAL A 13 -6.13 -41.66 34.18
N ASN A 14 -5.58 -41.13 35.29
CA ASN A 14 -5.64 -39.71 35.57
C ASN A 14 -4.91 -38.88 34.53
N TYR A 15 -3.72 -39.27 34.06
CA TYR A 15 -3.01 -38.59 32.98
C TYR A 15 -3.78 -38.61 31.67
N LEU A 16 -4.43 -39.72 31.33
CA LEU A 16 -5.29 -39.83 30.16
C LEU A 16 -6.49 -38.89 30.24
N ILE A 17 -7.14 -38.79 31.40
CA ILE A 17 -8.28 -37.91 31.63
C ILE A 17 -7.85 -36.46 31.45
N VAL A 18 -6.71 -36.03 32.05
CA VAL A 18 -6.19 -34.68 31.91
C VAL A 18 -5.86 -34.35 30.46
N PHE A 19 -5.24 -35.30 29.74
CA PHE A 19 -4.94 -35.13 28.31
C PHE A 19 -6.23 -34.96 27.47
N PHE A 20 -7.24 -35.79 27.68
CA PHE A 20 -8.53 -35.67 26.95
C PHE A 20 -9.27 -34.37 27.29
N VAL A 21 -9.23 -33.92 28.54
CA VAL A 21 -9.82 -32.63 28.95
C VAL A 21 -9.07 -31.46 28.28
N GLY A 22 -7.76 -31.55 28.19
CA GLY A 22 -6.96 -30.54 27.48
C GLY A 22 -7.28 -30.47 25.98
N CYS A 23 -7.39 -31.62 25.32
CA CYS A 23 -7.80 -31.70 23.90
C CYS A 23 -9.21 -31.15 23.66
N LEU A 24 -10.16 -31.46 24.55
CA LEU A 24 -11.53 -30.94 24.49
C LEU A 24 -11.57 -29.42 24.68
N ALA A 25 -10.79 -28.90 25.64
CA ALA A 25 -10.68 -27.46 25.86
C ALA A 25 -10.09 -26.74 24.63
N MET A 26 -9.03 -27.31 24.03
CA MET A 26 -8.43 -26.75 22.82
C MET A 26 -9.37 -26.80 21.62
N TYR A 27 -10.12 -27.90 21.47
CA TYR A 27 -11.16 -28.00 20.44
C TYR A 27 -12.27 -26.98 20.63
N ALA A 28 -12.72 -26.77 21.88
CA ALA A 28 -13.70 -25.74 22.20
C ALA A 28 -13.19 -24.33 21.88
N VAL A 29 -11.92 -24.02 22.20
CA VAL A 29 -11.31 -22.74 21.86
C VAL A 29 -11.27 -22.51 20.34
N VAL A 30 -10.86 -23.50 19.55
CA VAL A 30 -10.82 -23.41 18.09
C VAL A 30 -12.22 -23.30 17.48
N TYR A 31 -13.20 -23.98 18.07
CA TYR A 31 -14.58 -24.00 17.57
C TYR A 31 -15.38 -22.74 17.95
N PHE A 32 -15.22 -22.23 19.18
CA PHE A 32 -15.94 -21.06 19.68
C PHE A 32 -15.23 -19.73 19.43
N PHE A 33 -13.92 -19.74 19.15
CA PHE A 33 -13.17 -18.59 18.70
C PHE A 33 -12.63 -18.84 17.28
N PRO A 34 -13.49 -18.85 16.25
CA PRO A 34 -12.99 -18.83 14.89
C PRO A 34 -12.13 -17.56 14.77
N THR A 35 -10.88 -17.74 14.38
CA THR A 35 -9.93 -16.65 14.20
C THR A 35 -10.50 -15.67 13.17
N THR A 36 -10.98 -14.55 13.64
CA THR A 36 -11.51 -13.40 12.85
C THR A 36 -10.48 -12.77 11.91
N ILE A 37 -9.29 -13.35 11.83
CA ILE A 37 -8.21 -12.91 10.94
C ILE A 37 -8.58 -13.10 9.45
N THR A 38 -9.40 -14.10 9.13
CA THR A 38 -9.78 -14.39 7.74
C THR A 38 -10.82 -13.41 7.18
N GLU A 39 -11.69 -12.84 8.02
CA GLU A 39 -12.71 -11.89 7.56
C GLU A 39 -12.17 -10.49 7.27
N SER A 40 -11.09 -10.07 7.95
CA SER A 40 -10.49 -8.75 7.70
C SER A 40 -9.67 -8.71 6.41
N VAL A 41 -9.10 -9.84 5.98
CA VAL A 41 -8.36 -9.93 4.71
C VAL A 41 -9.32 -10.06 3.53
N THR A 42 -10.42 -10.79 3.68
CA THR A 42 -11.41 -10.97 2.59
C THR A 42 -12.24 -9.70 2.32
N LYS A 43 -12.36 -8.81 3.31
CA LYS A 43 -13.07 -7.52 3.12
C LYS A 43 -12.25 -6.45 2.39
N LEU A 44 -10.94 -6.67 2.19
CA LEU A 44 -10.05 -5.83 1.39
C LEU A 44 -9.96 -6.28 -0.08
N GLU A 45 -10.41 -7.48 -0.39
CA GLU A 45 -10.65 -7.91 -1.77
C GLU A 45 -11.99 -7.32 -2.23
N LYS A 46 -11.99 -6.01 -2.44
CA LYS A 46 -13.00 -5.37 -3.27
C LYS A 46 -12.85 -6.04 -4.63
N ASP A 47 -13.83 -6.84 -5.03
CA ASP A 47 -13.98 -7.30 -6.41
C ASP A 47 -14.00 -6.06 -7.30
N VAL A 48 -12.82 -5.61 -7.69
CA VAL A 48 -12.69 -4.61 -8.74
C VAL A 48 -12.94 -5.38 -10.03
N THR A 49 -14.21 -5.53 -10.37
CA THR A 49 -14.60 -5.92 -11.72
C THR A 49 -14.13 -4.77 -12.61
N VAL A 50 -12.92 -4.92 -13.15
CA VAL A 50 -12.38 -3.96 -14.12
C VAL A 50 -13.15 -4.17 -15.41
N THR A 51 -14.26 -3.46 -15.53
CA THR A 51 -14.96 -3.32 -16.81
C THR A 51 -14.26 -2.24 -17.64
N ASP A 52 -14.21 -2.40 -18.94
CA ASP A 52 -13.61 -1.40 -19.85
C ASP A 52 -14.17 0.01 -19.59
N THR A 53 -15.43 0.13 -19.22
CA THR A 53 -16.07 1.39 -18.79
C THR A 53 -15.48 1.91 -17.48
N GLY A 54 -15.16 1.04 -16.50
CA GLY A 54 -14.57 1.45 -15.23
C GLY A 54 -13.15 2.00 -15.38
N ILE A 55 -12.36 1.49 -16.31
CA ILE A 55 -11.03 2.02 -16.64
C ILE A 55 -11.18 3.38 -17.32
N ALA A 56 -12.06 3.51 -18.32
CA ALA A 56 -12.29 4.77 -19.02
C ALA A 56 -12.70 5.89 -18.05
N ASP A 57 -13.64 5.61 -17.15
CA ASP A 57 -14.11 6.56 -16.13
C ASP A 57 -12.99 6.96 -15.16
N ALA A 58 -12.12 6.02 -14.78
CA ALA A 58 -10.99 6.30 -13.91
C ALA A 58 -9.96 7.19 -14.62
N VAL A 59 -9.64 6.89 -15.88
CA VAL A 59 -8.72 7.71 -16.70
C VAL A 59 -9.28 9.11 -16.88
N GLU A 60 -10.56 9.27 -17.22
CA GLU A 60 -11.19 10.58 -17.37
C GLU A 60 -11.09 11.43 -16.10
N LYS A 61 -11.30 10.83 -14.93
CA LYS A 61 -11.20 11.52 -13.64
C LYS A 61 -9.79 12.02 -13.31
N VAL A 62 -8.76 11.29 -13.71
CA VAL A 62 -7.38 11.64 -13.38
C VAL A 62 -6.62 12.33 -14.51
N TYR A 63 -7.21 12.35 -15.72
CA TYR A 63 -6.55 12.86 -16.92
C TYR A 63 -5.97 14.26 -16.73
N ASN A 64 -6.75 15.17 -16.16
CA ASN A 64 -6.33 16.56 -15.92
C ASN A 64 -5.38 16.73 -14.73
N ALA A 65 -5.16 15.68 -13.94
CA ALA A 65 -4.20 15.70 -12.85
C ALA A 65 -2.80 15.23 -13.28
N VAL A 66 -2.67 14.56 -14.43
CA VAL A 66 -1.40 14.09 -14.97
C VAL A 66 -0.74 15.20 -15.78
N VAL A 67 0.56 15.37 -15.59
CA VAL A 67 1.35 16.44 -16.24
C VAL A 67 2.67 15.88 -16.75
N ILE A 68 3.26 16.56 -17.75
CA ILE A 68 4.63 16.30 -18.18
C ILE A 68 5.53 17.26 -17.40
N VAL A 69 6.57 16.71 -16.79
CA VAL A 69 7.64 17.47 -16.12
C VAL A 69 8.83 17.50 -17.05
N SER A 70 9.34 18.69 -17.37
CA SER A 70 10.53 18.87 -18.21
C SER A 70 11.57 19.69 -17.47
N THR A 71 12.81 19.23 -17.51
CA THR A 71 13.94 19.81 -16.78
C THR A 71 14.98 20.34 -17.76
N TYR A 72 15.49 21.50 -17.43
CA TYR A 72 16.48 22.22 -18.22
C TYR A 72 17.68 22.58 -17.37
N LYS A 73 18.84 22.64 -18.01
CA LYS A 73 20.07 23.19 -17.45
C LYS A 73 20.62 24.26 -18.42
N ASP A 74 20.71 25.48 -17.94
CA ASP A 74 21.19 26.64 -18.75
C ASP A 74 20.41 26.73 -20.08
N ASP A 75 19.09 26.63 -20.00
CA ASP A 75 18.11 26.56 -21.09
C ASP A 75 18.20 25.35 -22.04
N ALA A 76 19.17 24.47 -21.85
CA ALA A 76 19.21 23.19 -22.56
C ALA A 76 18.29 22.18 -21.90
N TYR A 77 17.43 21.54 -22.69
CA TYR A 77 16.61 20.43 -22.25
C TYR A 77 17.48 19.22 -21.88
N ILE A 78 17.29 18.65 -20.67
CA ILE A 78 18.08 17.52 -20.17
C ILE A 78 17.27 16.29 -19.80
N ALA A 79 16.05 16.47 -19.32
CA ALA A 79 15.21 15.33 -18.88
C ALA A 79 13.73 15.65 -18.98
N SER A 80 12.91 14.58 -19.06
CA SER A 80 11.47 14.69 -18.97
C SER A 80 10.90 13.44 -18.31
N GLY A 81 9.78 13.60 -17.61
CA GLY A 81 9.05 12.54 -16.97
C GLY A 81 7.60 12.92 -16.75
N THR A 82 6.88 12.05 -16.07
CA THR A 82 5.49 12.27 -15.70
C THR A 82 5.40 12.72 -14.25
N GLY A 83 4.48 13.63 -13.96
CA GLY A 83 4.07 14.00 -12.62
C GLY A 83 2.56 14.00 -12.50
N PHE A 84 2.07 14.13 -11.28
CA PHE A 84 0.64 14.30 -11.03
C PHE A 84 0.37 15.28 -9.89
N VAL A 85 -0.73 16.00 -10.02
CA VAL A 85 -1.20 16.92 -8.98
C VAL A 85 -1.76 16.10 -7.82
N TYR A 86 -1.08 16.11 -6.67
CA TYR A 86 -1.51 15.37 -5.49
C TYR A 86 -2.16 16.24 -4.42
N LYS A 87 -1.92 17.55 -4.45
CA LYS A 87 -2.49 18.49 -3.47
C LYS A 87 -2.76 19.84 -4.11
N LYS A 88 -3.88 20.46 -3.73
CA LYS A 88 -4.20 21.86 -3.98
C LYS A 88 -4.32 22.57 -2.63
N ASP A 89 -3.68 23.75 -2.52
CA ASP A 89 -3.73 24.60 -1.34
C ASP A 89 -3.93 26.06 -1.78
N GLY A 90 -5.15 26.53 -1.69
CA GLY A 90 -5.54 27.83 -2.27
C GLY A 90 -5.30 27.86 -3.77
N ASN A 91 -4.40 28.75 -4.20
CA ASN A 91 -3.99 28.91 -5.61
C ASN A 91 -2.69 28.15 -5.95
N LYS A 92 -2.16 27.36 -5.01
CA LYS A 92 -0.96 26.55 -5.22
C LYS A 92 -1.34 25.10 -5.52
N TYR A 93 -0.63 24.53 -6.47
CA TYR A 93 -0.73 23.11 -6.81
C TYR A 93 0.61 22.45 -6.51
N TYR A 94 0.55 21.31 -5.85
CA TYR A 94 1.72 20.49 -5.56
C TYR A 94 1.71 19.28 -6.47
N ILE A 95 2.83 19.04 -7.13
CA ILE A 95 2.99 17.97 -8.10
C ILE A 95 4.03 17.00 -7.60
N LEU A 96 3.71 15.73 -7.65
CA LEU A 96 4.61 14.64 -7.32
C LEU A 96 5.22 14.08 -8.61
N THR A 97 6.53 13.91 -8.61
CA THR A 97 7.31 13.30 -9.71
C THR A 97 8.51 12.55 -9.13
N ASN A 98 9.34 11.95 -9.97
CA ASN A 98 10.54 11.29 -9.53
C ASN A 98 11.72 12.27 -9.37
N HIS A 99 12.63 11.98 -8.43
CA HIS A 99 13.83 12.78 -8.22
C HIS A 99 14.71 12.81 -9.47
N HIS A 100 14.96 11.65 -10.11
CA HIS A 100 15.81 11.57 -11.29
C HIS A 100 15.30 12.40 -12.48
N VAL A 101 14.01 12.76 -12.52
CA VAL A 101 13.44 13.63 -13.56
C VAL A 101 13.91 15.08 -13.42
N ILE A 102 14.18 15.52 -12.17
CA ILE A 102 14.57 16.91 -11.88
C ILE A 102 16.05 17.07 -11.57
N ASP A 103 16.77 15.96 -11.44
CA ASP A 103 18.17 15.98 -11.04
C ASP A 103 19.07 16.64 -12.10
N GLY A 104 20.05 17.38 -11.62
CA GLY A 104 21.02 18.09 -12.46
C GLY A 104 20.50 19.35 -13.19
N GLY A 105 19.21 19.67 -13.06
CA GLY A 105 18.59 20.85 -13.67
C GLY A 105 18.59 22.07 -12.79
N ASN A 106 18.47 23.25 -13.41
CA ASN A 106 18.28 24.53 -12.73
C ASN A 106 16.92 25.19 -13.04
N LYS A 107 16.15 24.62 -13.97
CA LYS A 107 14.82 25.06 -14.35
C LYS A 107 13.93 23.89 -14.63
N VAL A 108 12.72 23.89 -14.06
CA VAL A 108 11.72 22.84 -14.24
C VAL A 108 10.42 23.47 -14.73
N THR A 109 9.83 22.88 -15.76
CA THR A 109 8.54 23.29 -16.29
C THR A 109 7.53 22.13 -16.25
N ILE A 110 6.27 22.48 -16.20
CA ILE A 110 5.14 21.55 -16.21
C ILE A 110 4.30 21.86 -17.43
N THR A 111 4.00 20.84 -18.22
CA THR A 111 3.02 20.92 -19.32
C THR A 111 1.77 20.18 -18.92
N PHE A 112 0.66 20.89 -18.89
CA PHE A 112 -0.67 20.35 -18.62
C PHE A 112 -1.27 19.71 -19.89
N THR A 113 -2.34 18.95 -19.70
CA THR A 113 -3.04 18.26 -20.80
C THR A 113 -3.64 19.20 -21.85
N ASP A 114 -3.94 20.45 -21.48
CA ASP A 114 -4.37 21.53 -22.38
C ASP A 114 -3.22 22.19 -23.17
N GLY A 115 -2.00 21.72 -22.98
CA GLY A 115 -0.79 22.27 -23.62
C GLY A 115 -0.21 23.48 -22.92
N LYS A 116 -0.80 23.96 -21.82
CA LYS A 116 -0.26 25.08 -21.06
C LYS A 116 1.05 24.68 -20.36
N VAL A 117 2.09 25.48 -20.54
CA VAL A 117 3.40 25.30 -19.90
C VAL A 117 3.57 26.34 -18.80
N VAL A 118 3.99 25.87 -17.62
CA VAL A 118 4.25 26.71 -16.44
C VAL A 118 5.60 26.34 -15.83
N GLU A 119 6.41 27.35 -15.55
CA GLU A 119 7.62 27.13 -14.76
C GLU A 119 7.25 26.88 -13.29
N THR A 120 7.93 25.94 -12.65
CA THR A 120 7.68 25.53 -11.28
C THR A 120 8.94 25.56 -10.44
N LYS A 121 8.75 25.49 -9.11
CA LYS A 121 9.84 25.41 -8.15
C LYS A 121 9.87 24.03 -7.50
N VAL A 122 11.07 23.51 -7.27
CA VAL A 122 11.26 22.32 -6.45
C VAL A 122 11.02 22.70 -4.99
N VAL A 123 10.06 22.04 -4.34
CA VAL A 123 9.75 22.21 -2.91
C VAL A 123 10.68 21.35 -2.08
N GLY A 124 10.96 20.13 -2.55
CA GLY A 124 11.87 19.19 -1.94
C GLY A 124 11.98 17.91 -2.76
N SER A 125 13.05 17.16 -2.53
CA SER A 125 13.23 15.85 -3.17
C SER A 125 14.07 14.93 -2.30
N ASP A 126 13.91 13.64 -2.50
CA ASP A 126 14.69 12.58 -1.88
C ASP A 126 15.21 11.62 -2.95
N GLN A 127 16.52 11.55 -3.07
CA GLN A 127 17.20 10.69 -4.03
C GLN A 127 17.04 9.20 -3.72
N TYR A 128 16.96 8.84 -2.42
CA TYR A 128 16.89 7.42 -2.03
C TYR A 128 15.52 6.80 -2.33
N SER A 129 14.45 7.55 -2.13
CA SER A 129 13.09 7.12 -2.48
C SER A 129 12.72 7.48 -3.92
N ASP A 130 13.56 8.20 -4.64
CA ASP A 130 13.31 8.71 -5.98
C ASP A 130 12.01 9.52 -6.08
N ILE A 131 11.79 10.43 -5.11
CA ILE A 131 10.59 11.26 -5.06
C ILE A 131 10.98 12.73 -5.06
N ALA A 132 10.22 13.55 -5.79
CA ALA A 132 10.32 15.00 -5.78
C ALA A 132 8.93 15.65 -5.73
N VAL A 133 8.87 16.82 -5.06
CA VAL A 133 7.69 17.67 -4.95
C VAL A 133 7.98 19.02 -5.60
N LEU A 134 7.10 19.39 -6.51
CA LEU A 134 7.12 20.66 -7.22
C LEU A 134 5.92 21.50 -6.82
#